data_81bc5e1e4031633ed1c123f5e353303f
#
_entry.id   81bc5e1e4031633ed1c123f5e353303f
#
_cell.length_a   1.000
_cell.length_b   1.000
_cell.length_c   1.000
_cell.angle_alpha   90.00
_cell.angle_beta   90.00
_cell.angle_gamma   90.00
#
_symmetry.space_group_name_H-M   'P 1'
#
loop_
_entity.id
_entity.type
_entity.pdbx_description
1 polymer ?
#
loop_
_entity_poly.entity_id
_entity_poly.type
_entity_poly.pdbx_seq_one_letter_code
_entity_poly.pdbx_strand_id
1 'polypeptide(L)'
;SPQTIRRDLNDLAEQKMILRHHGGAALPSSSVNTSWHDRKATQTAEKERIARRVASEIPDGATLFIDIGTTPEAVAHALLDHNDLRIVTNNLNVANTLMVKEDFRIILAGGELRSRDGGIIGEATLDFISQFRLDFGILGISGVDSDGSLLEFDYHEVRTKRAIIENSRHVMLVVDHTKFGRNAMVNMGSISMVDAVYTDVLPPAGVLKVITDNNLQLELC
;
A
#
# COMPACT_ATOMS: atom_id res chain seq x y z
N SER A 1 31.18 -20.64 14.77
CA SER A 1 31.88 -19.76 15.75
C SER A 1 30.99 -18.56 16.08
N PRO A 2 31.26 -17.82 17.19
CA PRO A 2 30.51 -16.58 17.49
C PRO A 2 30.55 -15.56 16.34
N GLN A 3 31.62 -15.53 15.57
CA GLN A 3 31.75 -14.65 14.39
C GLN A 3 30.84 -15.10 13.22
N THR A 4 30.70 -16.40 13.00
CA THR A 4 29.79 -16.95 11.99
C THR A 4 28.36 -16.59 12.33
N ILE A 5 27.92 -16.79 13.58
CA ILE A 5 26.58 -16.45 14.06
C ILE A 5 26.32 -14.94 13.89
N ARG A 6 27.30 -14.08 14.22
CA ARG A 6 27.15 -12.62 14.02
C ARG A 6 26.98 -12.24 12.57
N ARG A 7 27.70 -12.90 11.66
CA ARG A 7 27.58 -12.67 10.21
C ARG A 7 26.19 -13.10 9.72
N ASP A 8 25.78 -14.31 10.07
CA ASP A 8 24.48 -14.85 9.67
C ASP A 8 23.32 -13.98 10.19
N LEU A 9 23.42 -13.49 11.44
CA LEU A 9 22.45 -12.55 12.00
C LEU A 9 22.49 -11.18 11.32
N ASN A 10 23.65 -10.73 10.83
CA ASN A 10 23.72 -9.49 10.04
C ASN A 10 23.04 -9.68 8.69
N ASP A 11 23.37 -10.78 7.99
CA ASP A 11 22.79 -11.11 6.69
C ASP A 11 21.25 -11.23 6.77
N LEU A 12 20.74 -11.87 7.83
CA LEU A 12 19.30 -11.96 8.09
C LEU A 12 18.68 -10.60 8.44
N ALA A 13 19.41 -9.73 9.12
CA ALA A 13 18.93 -8.37 9.44
C ALA A 13 18.92 -7.46 8.22
N GLU A 14 19.91 -7.58 7.34
CA GLU A 14 19.94 -6.88 6.04
C GLU A 14 18.77 -7.32 5.13
N GLN A 15 18.43 -8.62 5.17
CA GLN A 15 17.26 -9.19 4.53
C GLN A 15 15.94 -8.85 5.24
N LYS A 16 15.99 -8.08 6.35
CA LYS A 16 14.83 -7.70 7.18
C LYS A 16 14.04 -8.87 7.77
N MET A 17 14.63 -10.06 7.79
CA MET A 17 14.04 -11.25 8.40
C MET A 17 14.06 -11.22 9.92
N ILE A 18 14.99 -10.46 10.51
CA ILE A 18 15.11 -10.23 11.95
C ILE A 18 15.43 -8.76 12.25
N LEU A 19 15.09 -8.33 13.47
CA LEU A 19 15.55 -7.07 14.05
C LEU A 19 16.72 -7.35 15.01
N ARG A 20 17.82 -6.60 14.86
CA ARG A 20 18.96 -6.69 15.79
C ARG A 20 18.80 -5.71 16.95
N HIS A 21 19.04 -6.23 18.16
CA HIS A 21 19.13 -5.46 19.39
C HIS A 21 20.49 -5.66 20.05
N HIS A 22 20.85 -4.80 21.02
CA HIS A 22 22.03 -5.02 21.86
C HIS A 22 21.85 -6.34 22.63
N GLY A 23 22.67 -7.35 22.26
CA GLY A 23 22.66 -8.66 22.89
C GLY A 23 21.79 -9.74 22.25
N GLY A 24 21.12 -9.48 21.11
CA GLY A 24 20.29 -10.49 20.46
C GLY A 24 19.66 -10.09 19.14
N ALA A 25 18.77 -10.96 18.68
CA ALA A 25 17.92 -10.72 17.53
C ALA A 25 16.48 -11.16 17.86
N ALA A 26 15.51 -10.48 17.31
CA ALA A 26 14.09 -10.81 17.42
C ALA A 26 13.45 -10.81 16.03
N LEU A 27 12.33 -11.51 15.89
CA LEU A 27 11.50 -11.39 14.71
C LEU A 27 10.90 -9.97 14.62
N PRO A 28 10.67 -9.44 13.42
CA PRO A 28 9.93 -8.19 13.26
C PRO A 28 8.56 -8.28 13.96
N SER A 29 8.15 -7.20 14.59
CA SER A 29 6.84 -7.16 15.25
C SER A 29 5.73 -7.36 14.24
N SER A 30 4.77 -8.24 14.55
CA SER A 30 3.53 -8.39 13.78
C SER A 30 2.45 -7.37 14.19
N SER A 31 2.65 -6.65 15.30
CA SER A 31 1.68 -5.70 15.85
C SER A 31 2.09 -4.23 15.71
N VAL A 32 3.36 -3.96 15.39
CA VAL A 32 3.89 -2.60 15.26
C VAL A 32 4.51 -2.41 13.88
N ASN A 33 3.94 -1.47 13.13
CA ASN A 33 4.47 -1.11 11.81
C ASN A 33 5.75 -0.26 11.93
N THR A 34 6.62 -0.35 10.93
CA THR A 34 7.73 0.61 10.74
C THR A 34 7.16 2.02 10.61
N SER A 35 7.89 3.04 11.13
CA SER A 35 7.41 4.42 11.10
C SER A 35 7.12 4.88 9.67
N TRP A 36 6.19 5.82 9.50
CA TRP A 36 5.89 6.39 8.18
C TRP A 36 7.13 7.08 7.58
N HIS A 37 7.92 7.79 8.38
CA HIS A 37 9.15 8.45 7.94
C HIS A 37 10.15 7.44 7.37
N ASP A 38 10.38 6.33 8.06
CA ASP A 38 11.30 5.27 7.59
C ASP A 38 10.77 4.62 6.30
N ARG A 39 9.47 4.33 6.26
CA ARG A 39 8.83 3.77 5.05
C ARG A 39 8.87 4.74 3.87
N LYS A 40 8.77 6.05 4.10
CA LYS A 40 8.86 7.07 3.06
C LYS A 40 10.27 7.18 2.50
N ALA A 41 11.29 7.05 3.36
CA ALA A 41 12.69 7.16 3.00
C ALA A 41 13.28 5.90 2.33
N THR A 42 12.58 4.74 2.41
CA THR A 42 13.06 3.47 1.85
C THR A 42 12.32 3.11 0.56
N GLN A 43 12.99 2.34 -0.32
CA GLN A 43 12.46 1.89 -1.62
C GLN A 43 11.86 3.04 -2.47
N THR A 44 12.46 4.21 -2.44
CA THR A 44 11.93 5.39 -3.14
C THR A 44 11.90 5.17 -4.65
N ALA A 45 12.99 4.65 -5.23
CA ALA A 45 13.08 4.39 -6.66
C ALA A 45 12.07 3.32 -7.12
N GLU A 46 11.88 2.26 -6.33
CA GLU A 46 10.90 1.20 -6.58
C GLU A 46 9.48 1.76 -6.58
N LYS A 47 9.12 2.52 -5.54
CA LYS A 47 7.80 3.17 -5.42
C LYS A 47 7.53 4.15 -6.55
N GLU A 48 8.53 4.91 -6.98
CA GLU A 48 8.41 5.82 -8.12
C GLU A 48 8.19 5.08 -9.45
N ARG A 49 8.84 3.93 -9.67
CA ARG A 49 8.60 3.12 -10.88
C ARG A 49 7.18 2.55 -10.88
N ILE A 50 6.75 1.97 -9.75
CA ILE A 50 5.39 1.47 -9.54
C ILE A 50 4.39 2.62 -9.78
N ALA A 51 4.61 3.77 -9.19
CA ALA A 51 3.74 4.94 -9.29
C ALA A 51 3.58 5.44 -10.74
N ARG A 52 4.67 5.54 -11.49
CA ARG A 52 4.62 5.94 -12.90
C ARG A 52 3.85 4.93 -13.76
N ARG A 53 4.04 3.63 -13.50
CA ARG A 53 3.31 2.59 -14.22
C ARG A 53 1.81 2.66 -13.93
N VAL A 54 1.41 2.81 -12.66
CA VAL A 54 0.00 2.99 -12.26
C VAL A 54 -0.57 4.26 -12.91
N ALA A 55 0.12 5.39 -12.81
CA ALA A 55 -0.34 6.64 -13.40
C ALA A 55 -0.58 6.51 -14.92
N SER A 56 0.27 5.77 -15.64
CA SER A 56 0.10 5.58 -17.09
C SER A 56 -1.16 4.80 -17.50
N GLU A 57 -1.82 4.11 -16.59
CA GLU A 57 -3.08 3.39 -16.82
C GLU A 57 -4.33 4.26 -16.54
N ILE A 58 -4.14 5.40 -15.90
CA ILE A 58 -5.23 6.25 -15.46
C ILE A 58 -5.47 7.35 -16.52
N PRO A 59 -6.65 7.41 -17.13
CA PRO A 59 -6.96 8.49 -18.09
C PRO A 59 -7.25 9.81 -17.36
N ASP A 60 -7.04 10.92 -18.05
CA ASP A 60 -7.53 12.24 -17.62
C ASP A 60 -9.05 12.20 -17.37
N GLY A 61 -9.52 12.94 -16.40
CA GLY A 61 -10.93 13.00 -16.02
C GLY A 61 -11.43 11.81 -15.18
N ALA A 62 -10.57 10.83 -14.89
CA ALA A 62 -10.93 9.65 -14.09
C ALA A 62 -11.31 9.99 -12.65
N THR A 63 -12.08 9.08 -12.03
CA THR A 63 -12.44 9.13 -10.61
C THR A 63 -11.64 8.10 -9.83
N LEU A 64 -10.93 8.52 -8.77
CA LEU A 64 -9.97 7.69 -8.05
C LEU A 64 -10.26 7.68 -6.56
N PHE A 65 -10.04 6.52 -5.92
CA PHE A 65 -9.74 6.46 -4.50
C PHE A 65 -8.24 6.19 -4.30
N ILE A 66 -7.57 6.99 -3.47
CA ILE A 66 -6.16 6.79 -3.11
C ILE A 66 -6.06 6.59 -1.60
N ASP A 67 -5.61 5.40 -1.21
CA ASP A 67 -5.53 4.94 0.18
C ASP A 67 -4.31 5.47 0.94
N ILE A 68 -4.25 5.15 2.23
CA ILE A 68 -3.12 5.44 3.13
C ILE A 68 -1.91 4.58 2.72
N GLY A 69 -0.73 5.21 2.67
CA GLY A 69 0.52 4.49 2.47
C GLY A 69 1.52 5.25 1.62
N THR A 70 2.81 4.95 1.82
CA THR A 70 3.90 5.68 1.12
C THR A 70 3.99 5.35 -0.37
N THR A 71 3.53 4.17 -0.81
CA THR A 71 3.43 3.84 -2.24
C THR A 71 2.23 4.51 -2.91
N PRO A 72 1.00 4.50 -2.31
CA PRO A 72 -0.10 5.37 -2.77
C PRO A 72 0.25 6.86 -2.81
N GLU A 73 1.03 7.37 -1.84
CA GLU A 73 1.54 8.75 -1.87
C GLU A 73 2.46 9.01 -3.08
N ALA A 74 3.30 8.04 -3.44
CA ALA A 74 4.12 8.14 -4.66
C ALA A 74 3.25 8.16 -5.93
N VAL A 75 2.15 7.39 -5.97
CA VAL A 75 1.19 7.46 -7.08
C VAL A 75 0.55 8.84 -7.17
N ALA A 76 0.18 9.46 -6.05
CA ALA A 76 -0.34 10.81 -6.04
C ALA A 76 0.66 11.82 -6.67
N HIS A 77 1.96 11.69 -6.38
CA HIS A 77 2.99 12.50 -7.04
C HIS A 77 3.04 12.27 -8.56
N ALA A 78 2.94 11.01 -9.01
CA ALA A 78 3.00 10.69 -10.44
C ALA A 78 1.74 11.17 -11.20
N LEU A 79 0.63 11.39 -10.51
CA LEU A 79 -0.62 11.90 -11.10
C LEU A 79 -0.62 13.42 -11.31
N LEU A 80 0.39 14.16 -10.86
CA LEU A 80 0.47 15.62 -11.05
C LEU A 80 0.55 16.03 -12.54
N ASP A 81 0.94 15.14 -13.42
CA ASP A 81 0.98 15.38 -14.87
C ASP A 81 -0.39 15.15 -15.57
N HIS A 82 -1.41 14.68 -14.84
CA HIS A 82 -2.77 14.45 -15.36
C HIS A 82 -3.62 15.71 -15.28
N ASN A 83 -4.81 15.66 -15.91
CA ASN A 83 -5.79 16.74 -15.94
C ASN A 83 -7.18 16.26 -15.49
N ASP A 84 -7.94 17.15 -14.86
CA ASP A 84 -9.36 16.98 -14.51
C ASP A 84 -9.70 15.76 -13.63
N LEU A 85 -8.74 15.25 -12.84
CA LEU A 85 -8.98 14.10 -11.97
C LEU A 85 -9.92 14.45 -10.81
N ARG A 86 -10.74 13.47 -10.40
CA ARG A 86 -11.57 13.55 -9.19
C ARG A 86 -11.10 12.49 -8.20
N ILE A 87 -10.53 12.95 -7.09
CA ILE A 87 -9.85 12.09 -6.14
C ILE A 87 -10.58 12.12 -4.80
N VAL A 88 -10.98 10.94 -4.33
CA VAL A 88 -11.40 10.71 -2.95
C VAL A 88 -10.22 10.07 -2.22
N THR A 89 -9.89 10.54 -1.04
CA THR A 89 -8.79 9.99 -0.25
C THR A 89 -9.05 10.08 1.25
N ASN A 90 -8.54 9.11 1.99
CA ASN A 90 -8.45 9.14 3.45
C ASN A 90 -7.01 9.39 3.92
N ASN A 91 -6.17 9.99 3.05
CA ASN A 91 -4.77 10.28 3.33
C ASN A 91 -4.51 11.79 3.17
N LEU A 92 -4.20 12.46 4.29
CA LEU A 92 -3.90 13.89 4.30
C LEU A 92 -2.66 14.24 3.43
N ASN A 93 -1.66 13.35 3.37
CA ASN A 93 -0.46 13.59 2.56
C ASN A 93 -0.79 13.55 1.05
N VAL A 94 -1.68 12.66 0.62
CA VAL A 94 -2.20 12.62 -0.76
C VAL A 94 -2.93 13.92 -1.09
N ALA A 95 -3.84 14.36 -0.21
CA ALA A 95 -4.56 15.62 -0.42
C ALA A 95 -3.60 16.81 -0.52
N ASN A 96 -2.62 16.92 0.37
CA ASN A 96 -1.61 17.97 0.34
C ASN A 96 -0.76 17.95 -0.95
N THR A 97 -0.42 16.77 -1.45
CA THR A 97 0.34 16.61 -2.70
C THR A 97 -0.46 17.11 -3.90
N LEU A 98 -1.73 16.74 -3.97
CA LEU A 98 -2.55 17.00 -5.16
C LEU A 98 -3.19 18.38 -5.19
N MET A 99 -3.34 19.06 -4.04
CA MET A 99 -4.03 20.35 -3.95
C MET A 99 -3.36 21.51 -4.71
N VAL A 100 -2.16 21.29 -5.24
CA VAL A 100 -1.46 22.26 -6.12
C VAL A 100 -2.07 22.30 -7.54
N LYS A 101 -2.88 21.29 -7.90
CA LYS A 101 -3.56 21.18 -9.19
C LYS A 101 -4.96 21.81 -9.10
N GLU A 102 -5.13 22.97 -9.70
CA GLU A 102 -6.40 23.72 -9.67
C GLU A 102 -7.55 23.03 -10.44
N ASP A 103 -7.21 22.20 -11.42
CA ASP A 103 -8.15 21.41 -12.22
C ASP A 103 -8.58 20.10 -11.54
N PHE A 104 -7.94 19.72 -10.45
CA PHE A 104 -8.32 18.51 -9.70
C PHE A 104 -9.44 18.80 -8.69
N ARG A 105 -10.39 17.88 -8.58
CA ARG A 105 -11.36 17.88 -7.49
C ARG A 105 -10.95 16.88 -6.44
N ILE A 106 -10.48 17.37 -5.29
CA ILE A 106 -10.01 16.55 -4.17
C ILE A 106 -11.07 16.54 -3.07
N ILE A 107 -11.48 15.35 -2.65
CA ILE A 107 -12.45 15.12 -1.60
C ILE A 107 -11.76 14.31 -0.50
N LEU A 108 -11.47 14.95 0.62
CA LEU A 108 -10.83 14.32 1.77
C LEU A 108 -11.91 13.72 2.69
N ALA A 109 -11.78 12.43 3.01
CA ALA A 109 -12.68 11.77 3.93
C ALA A 109 -12.64 12.40 5.32
N GLY A 110 -13.77 12.52 5.98
CA GLY A 110 -13.84 12.88 7.39
C GLY A 110 -13.57 11.69 8.30
N GLY A 111 -13.17 11.96 9.53
CA GLY A 111 -12.92 10.94 10.56
C GLY A 111 -11.80 11.32 11.52
N GLU A 112 -11.26 10.33 12.21
CA GLU A 112 -10.12 10.51 13.11
C GLU A 112 -8.83 10.60 12.32
N LEU A 113 -8.10 11.73 12.45
CA LEU A 113 -6.78 11.91 11.85
C LEU A 113 -5.71 11.24 12.71
N ARG A 114 -5.05 10.28 12.15
CA ARG A 114 -3.93 9.56 12.77
C ARG A 114 -2.62 10.33 12.52
N SER A 115 -2.07 10.94 13.58
CA SER A 115 -0.91 11.84 13.50
C SER A 115 0.37 11.16 12.99
N ARG A 116 0.51 9.84 13.16
CA ARG A 116 1.73 9.12 12.79
C ARG A 116 1.98 9.01 11.28
N ASP A 117 0.94 9.11 10.44
CA ASP A 117 1.05 8.89 8.99
C ASP A 117 0.03 9.69 8.15
N GLY A 118 -0.77 10.54 8.78
CA GLY A 118 -1.76 11.35 8.06
C GLY A 118 -2.99 10.59 7.56
N GLY A 119 -3.16 9.34 7.99
CA GLY A 119 -4.34 8.53 7.67
C GLY A 119 -5.58 8.97 8.42
N ILE A 120 -6.73 8.96 7.75
CA ILE A 120 -8.03 9.23 8.36
C ILE A 120 -8.80 7.92 8.43
N ILE A 121 -9.29 7.58 9.63
CA ILE A 121 -9.91 6.29 9.96
C ILE A 121 -11.19 6.49 10.79
N GLY A 122 -11.90 5.39 11.00
CA GLY A 122 -13.10 5.32 11.84
C GLY A 122 -14.39 5.14 11.05
N GLU A 123 -15.51 5.02 11.78
CA GLU A 123 -16.82 4.73 11.16
C GLU A 123 -17.26 5.83 10.19
N ALA A 124 -17.03 7.11 10.54
CA ALA A 124 -17.36 8.22 9.65
C ALA A 124 -16.61 8.13 8.30
N THR A 125 -15.37 7.62 8.29
CA THR A 125 -14.60 7.39 7.07
C THR A 125 -15.23 6.27 6.24
N LEU A 126 -15.65 5.18 6.87
CA LEU A 126 -16.32 4.07 6.19
C LEU A 126 -17.64 4.50 5.55
N ASP A 127 -18.50 5.16 6.32
CA ASP A 127 -19.78 5.68 5.84
C ASP A 127 -19.59 6.66 4.67
N PHE A 128 -18.54 7.48 4.75
CA PHE A 128 -18.21 8.42 3.69
C PHE A 128 -17.80 7.70 2.39
N ILE A 129 -16.89 6.72 2.47
CA ILE A 129 -16.41 5.95 1.31
C ILE A 129 -17.57 5.21 0.62
N SER A 130 -18.50 4.65 1.40
CA SER A 130 -19.64 3.87 0.88
C SER A 130 -20.59 4.68 -0.03
N GLN A 131 -20.50 6.02 -0.01
CA GLN A 131 -21.33 6.90 -0.84
C GLN A 131 -20.82 7.06 -2.28
N PHE A 132 -19.64 6.53 -2.60
CA PHE A 132 -18.99 6.68 -3.89
C PHE A 132 -19.01 5.37 -4.69
N ARG A 133 -18.90 5.49 -6.01
CA ARG A 133 -18.56 4.41 -6.93
C ARG A 133 -17.54 4.97 -7.92
N LEU A 134 -16.26 4.65 -7.70
CA LEU A 134 -15.15 5.24 -8.43
C LEU A 134 -14.60 4.29 -9.49
N ASP A 135 -13.92 4.86 -10.50
CA ASP A 135 -13.36 4.06 -11.59
C ASP A 135 -12.19 3.23 -11.09
N PHE A 136 -11.31 3.82 -10.26
CA PHE A 136 -10.12 3.15 -9.74
C PHE A 136 -10.01 3.28 -8.22
N GLY A 137 -9.56 2.20 -7.58
CA GLY A 137 -9.12 2.18 -6.19
C GLY A 137 -7.64 1.84 -6.10
N ILE A 138 -6.81 2.73 -5.57
CA ILE A 138 -5.38 2.53 -5.42
C ILE A 138 -5.10 2.19 -3.96
N LEU A 139 -4.67 0.94 -3.73
CA LEU A 139 -4.45 0.39 -2.39
C LEU A 139 -2.97 0.09 -2.13
N GLY A 140 -2.49 0.49 -0.96
CA GLY A 140 -1.27 -0.06 -0.38
C GLY A 140 -1.57 -1.23 0.54
N ILE A 141 -0.53 -1.99 0.93
CA ILE A 141 -0.62 -3.08 1.90
C ILE A 141 0.62 -3.14 2.79
N SER A 142 0.45 -3.59 4.02
CA SER A 142 1.57 -3.73 4.96
C SER A 142 2.36 -5.01 4.77
N GLY A 143 1.72 -6.10 4.36
CA GLY A 143 2.37 -7.37 4.07
C GLY A 143 1.56 -8.25 3.14
N VAL A 144 2.24 -9.15 2.43
CA VAL A 144 1.64 -10.21 1.60
C VAL A 144 2.27 -11.52 2.03
N ASP A 145 1.47 -12.43 2.58
CA ASP A 145 1.94 -13.75 3.00
C ASP A 145 2.18 -14.67 1.79
N SER A 146 2.88 -15.76 2.01
CA SER A 146 3.26 -16.75 0.99
C SER A 146 2.09 -17.40 0.28
N ASP A 147 0.92 -17.44 0.90
CA ASP A 147 -0.34 -17.96 0.36
C ASP A 147 -1.18 -16.89 -0.39
N GLY A 148 -0.67 -15.66 -0.50
CA GLY A 148 -1.37 -14.53 -1.11
C GLY A 148 -2.33 -13.79 -0.17
N SER A 149 -2.31 -14.08 1.14
CA SER A 149 -3.06 -13.32 2.14
C SER A 149 -2.50 -11.90 2.27
N LEU A 150 -3.37 -10.91 2.23
CA LEU A 150 -3.05 -9.50 2.45
C LEU A 150 -3.14 -9.17 3.94
N LEU A 151 -2.07 -8.60 4.50
CA LEU A 151 -1.90 -8.39 5.93
C LEU A 151 -1.74 -6.90 6.27
N GLU A 152 -2.37 -6.49 7.38
CA GLU A 152 -2.29 -5.15 7.96
C GLU A 152 -1.99 -5.16 9.46
N PHE A 153 -1.49 -4.03 9.98
CA PHE A 153 -1.25 -3.86 11.41
C PHE A 153 -2.45 -3.33 12.17
N ASP A 154 -3.40 -2.71 11.48
CA ASP A 154 -4.54 -2.01 12.08
C ASP A 154 -5.85 -2.50 11.44
N TYR A 155 -6.74 -3.01 12.26
CA TYR A 155 -8.00 -3.54 11.79
C TYR A 155 -8.94 -2.45 11.21
N HIS A 156 -8.80 -1.20 11.64
CA HIS A 156 -9.53 -0.08 11.07
C HIS A 156 -9.10 0.20 9.62
N GLU A 157 -7.80 0.03 9.32
CA GLU A 157 -7.31 0.11 7.93
C GLU A 157 -7.91 -1.01 7.06
N VAL A 158 -8.01 -2.23 7.60
CA VAL A 158 -8.64 -3.36 6.87
C VAL A 158 -10.08 -3.03 6.47
N ARG A 159 -10.87 -2.49 7.40
CA ARG A 159 -12.26 -2.11 7.11
C ARG A 159 -12.33 -1.04 6.03
N THR A 160 -11.50 -0.03 6.11
CA THR A 160 -11.41 1.05 5.11
C THR A 160 -11.02 0.51 3.73
N LYS A 161 -9.97 -0.34 3.66
CA LYS A 161 -9.54 -0.95 2.40
C LYS A 161 -10.63 -1.83 1.77
N ARG A 162 -11.35 -2.61 2.56
CA ARG A 162 -12.49 -3.38 2.06
C ARG A 162 -13.59 -2.48 1.47
N ALA A 163 -13.92 -1.38 2.15
CA ALA A 163 -14.87 -0.42 1.63
C ALA A 163 -14.39 0.22 0.30
N ILE A 164 -13.09 0.49 0.15
CA ILE A 164 -12.52 0.98 -1.10
C ILE A 164 -12.67 -0.07 -2.21
N ILE A 165 -12.34 -1.33 -1.93
CA ILE A 165 -12.48 -2.45 -2.90
C ILE A 165 -13.92 -2.56 -3.38
N GLU A 166 -14.88 -2.58 -2.45
CA GLU A 166 -16.31 -2.72 -2.75
C GLU A 166 -16.87 -1.54 -3.58
N ASN A 167 -16.25 -0.36 -3.46
CA ASN A 167 -16.70 0.88 -4.08
C ASN A 167 -15.82 1.36 -5.24
N SER A 168 -14.92 0.52 -5.74
CA SER A 168 -14.11 0.76 -6.94
C SER A 168 -14.46 -0.23 -8.04
N ARG A 169 -14.41 0.22 -9.31
CA ARG A 169 -14.66 -0.62 -10.49
C ARG A 169 -13.43 -1.43 -10.88
N HIS A 170 -12.25 -0.88 -10.64
CA HIS A 170 -10.96 -1.50 -10.88
C HIS A 170 -10.01 -1.19 -9.73
N VAL A 171 -9.53 -2.23 -9.06
CA VAL A 171 -8.72 -2.14 -7.85
C VAL A 171 -7.27 -2.46 -8.17
N MET A 172 -6.38 -1.50 -7.94
CA MET A 172 -4.94 -1.57 -8.16
C MET A 172 -4.20 -1.69 -6.83
N LEU A 173 -3.55 -2.82 -6.59
CA LEU A 173 -2.67 -3.02 -5.44
C LEU A 173 -1.25 -2.58 -5.79
N VAL A 174 -0.70 -1.62 -5.05
CA VAL A 174 0.67 -1.13 -5.22
C VAL A 174 1.55 -1.65 -4.10
N VAL A 175 2.54 -2.48 -4.44
CA VAL A 175 3.32 -3.24 -3.45
C VAL A 175 4.78 -3.37 -3.86
N ASP A 176 5.70 -2.87 -3.05
CA ASP A 176 7.14 -3.10 -3.25
C ASP A 176 7.58 -4.46 -2.69
N HIS A 177 8.73 -4.97 -3.18
CA HIS A 177 9.27 -6.29 -2.82
C HIS A 177 9.38 -6.54 -1.30
N THR A 178 9.54 -5.49 -0.49
CA THR A 178 9.71 -5.64 0.97
C THR A 178 8.43 -6.06 1.70
N LYS A 179 7.30 -6.10 0.97
CA LYS A 179 6.01 -6.50 1.53
C LYS A 179 5.75 -8.00 1.40
N PHE A 180 6.40 -8.67 0.46
CA PHE A 180 6.29 -10.13 0.33
C PHE A 180 6.97 -10.84 1.48
N GLY A 181 6.25 -11.72 2.17
CA GLY A 181 6.68 -12.42 3.38
C GLY A 181 6.74 -11.55 4.65
N ARG A 182 6.30 -10.29 4.57
CA ARG A 182 6.22 -9.44 5.75
C ARG A 182 4.99 -9.76 6.57
N ASN A 183 5.19 -10.11 7.84
CA ASN A 183 4.13 -10.45 8.77
C ASN A 183 3.42 -9.19 9.32
N ALA A 184 2.09 -9.27 9.48
CA ALA A 184 1.26 -8.33 10.22
C ALA A 184 0.04 -9.08 10.78
N MET A 185 -0.53 -8.59 11.88
CA MET A 185 -1.45 -9.39 12.70
C MET A 185 -2.88 -9.48 12.16
N VAL A 186 -3.29 -8.57 11.26
CA VAL A 186 -4.69 -8.49 10.80
C VAL A 186 -4.77 -8.98 9.37
N ASN A 187 -5.54 -10.05 9.14
CA ASN A 187 -5.81 -10.56 7.80
C ASN A 187 -6.91 -9.73 7.11
N MET A 188 -6.58 -9.11 5.99
CA MET A 188 -7.52 -8.36 5.16
C MET A 188 -8.31 -9.28 4.22
N GLY A 189 -7.73 -10.39 3.80
CA GLY A 189 -8.27 -11.30 2.80
C GLY A 189 -7.20 -11.73 1.80
N SER A 190 -7.62 -12.29 0.66
CA SER A 190 -6.73 -12.75 -0.40
C SER A 190 -6.36 -11.61 -1.37
N ILE A 191 -5.17 -11.69 -1.97
CA ILE A 191 -4.77 -10.84 -3.09
C ILE A 191 -5.74 -10.97 -4.30
N SER A 192 -6.52 -12.03 -4.37
CA SER A 192 -7.56 -12.20 -5.40
C SER A 192 -8.74 -11.23 -5.29
N MET A 193 -8.77 -10.40 -4.24
CA MET A 193 -9.78 -9.32 -4.09
C MET A 193 -9.48 -8.08 -4.93
N VAL A 194 -8.31 -8.00 -5.57
CA VAL A 194 -7.92 -6.89 -6.45
C VAL A 194 -7.91 -7.33 -7.91
N ASP A 195 -7.94 -6.37 -8.84
CA ASP A 195 -7.92 -6.65 -10.28
C ASP A 195 -6.50 -6.65 -10.84
N ALA A 196 -5.63 -5.79 -10.30
CA ALA A 196 -4.26 -5.63 -10.77
C ALA A 196 -3.26 -5.48 -9.61
N VAL A 197 -2.07 -6.04 -9.80
CA VAL A 197 -0.93 -5.96 -8.87
C VAL A 197 0.24 -5.29 -9.57
N TYR A 198 0.72 -4.19 -9.01
CA TYR A 198 1.88 -3.42 -9.50
C TYR A 198 3.02 -3.58 -8.51
N THR A 199 4.15 -4.12 -8.97
CA THR A 199 5.30 -4.43 -8.10
C THR A 199 6.63 -4.28 -8.85
N ASP A 200 7.71 -4.09 -8.11
CA ASP A 200 9.07 -3.91 -8.65
C ASP A 200 9.81 -5.23 -8.92
N VAL A 201 9.29 -6.36 -8.44
CA VAL A 201 9.89 -7.70 -8.64
C VAL A 201 8.82 -8.75 -8.91
N LEU A 202 9.23 -9.87 -9.51
CA LEU A 202 8.36 -11.04 -9.62
C LEU A 202 7.98 -11.56 -8.22
N PRO A 203 6.68 -11.67 -7.89
CA PRO A 203 6.23 -12.18 -6.60
C PRO A 203 6.73 -13.59 -6.32
N PRO A 204 6.87 -13.98 -5.03
CA PRO A 204 7.16 -15.37 -4.64
C PRO A 204 6.18 -16.37 -5.26
N ALA A 205 6.64 -17.59 -5.51
CA ALA A 205 5.88 -18.60 -6.26
C ALA A 205 4.46 -18.86 -5.74
N GLY A 206 4.25 -18.83 -4.40
CA GLY A 206 2.91 -19.01 -3.81
C GLY A 206 1.97 -17.85 -4.15
N VAL A 207 2.45 -16.61 -4.04
CA VAL A 207 1.68 -15.41 -4.41
C VAL A 207 1.41 -15.37 -5.92
N LEU A 208 2.45 -15.66 -6.73
CA LEU A 208 2.32 -15.71 -8.19
C LEU A 208 1.28 -16.75 -8.63
N LYS A 209 1.23 -17.89 -7.95
CA LYS A 209 0.20 -18.91 -8.21
C LYS A 209 -1.20 -18.35 -7.99
N VAL A 210 -1.45 -17.64 -6.89
CA VAL A 210 -2.78 -17.04 -6.63
C VAL A 210 -3.13 -15.99 -7.68
N ILE A 211 -2.17 -15.15 -8.09
CA ILE A 211 -2.35 -14.16 -9.15
C ILE A 211 -2.78 -14.85 -10.46
N THR A 212 -2.06 -15.91 -10.85
CA THR A 212 -2.32 -16.64 -12.10
C THR A 212 -3.65 -17.38 -12.05
N ASP A 213 -3.92 -18.13 -10.96
CA ASP A 213 -5.14 -18.93 -10.79
C ASP A 213 -6.43 -18.06 -10.83
N ASN A 214 -6.31 -16.78 -10.45
CA ASN A 214 -7.44 -15.83 -10.45
C ASN A 214 -7.42 -14.85 -11.64
N ASN A 215 -6.52 -15.02 -12.61
CA ASN A 215 -6.36 -14.15 -13.79
C ASN A 215 -6.18 -12.65 -13.45
N LEU A 216 -5.47 -12.34 -12.35
CA LEU A 216 -5.17 -10.95 -12.00
C LEU A 216 -4.12 -10.39 -12.95
N GLN A 217 -4.26 -9.11 -13.29
CA GLN A 217 -3.21 -8.40 -14.02
C GLN A 217 -1.96 -8.25 -13.12
N LEU A 218 -0.78 -8.62 -13.62
CA LEU A 218 0.50 -8.42 -12.93
C LEU A 218 1.39 -7.52 -13.75
N GLU A 219 1.78 -6.39 -13.18
CA GLU A 219 2.66 -5.41 -13.78
C GLU A 219 3.99 -5.34 -13.02
N LEU A 220 5.08 -5.64 -13.72
CA LEU A 220 6.45 -5.50 -13.22
C LEU A 220 7.01 -4.14 -13.64
N CYS A 221 7.41 -3.32 -12.65
CA CYS A 221 7.75 -1.91 -12.81
C CYS A 221 9.24 -1.61 -12.65
#